data_9fd658351d1bdabc7201ad5dfb472b55
#
_entry.id   9fd658351d1bdabc7201ad5dfb472b55
#
_cell.length_a   1.000
_cell.length_b   1.000
_cell.length_c   1.000
_cell.angle_alpha   90.00
_cell.angle_beta   90.00
_cell.angle_gamma   90.00
#
_symmetry.space_group_name_H-M   'P 1'
#
loop_
_entity.id
_entity.type
_entity.pdbx_description
1 polymer ?
#
loop_
_entity_poly.entity_id
_entity_poly.type
_entity_poly.pdbx_seq_one_letter_code
_entity_poly.pdbx_strand_id
1 'polypeptide(L)'
;MCRYGGPVLTVTSVNVNGLRAAAKKGFVEWLAETSADVLCLQEVRAEPDQLPAGVREPEGWHVVHAPAAAKGRAGVSLYTRREPERVRIGFGSAEFDGSGRYVEADLPGVVVASLYLPSGEVGTERQDEKIRFMAEFLEYLKGLRVRAAAEGREVVVCGDWNIAHTEADLKNWKGNKKNSGFLPEEREWLSRVFEASDGGYVDVVRALHPDVEGPYSWWSYRGRAFDNDTGWRIDAHVATPGLADRAVKGFVERAATHEQRWSDHAPVTVVYG
;
A
#
# COMPACT_ATOMS: atom_id res chain seq x y z
N MET A 1 4.30 22.03 -20.97
CA MET A 1 5.01 23.03 -20.14
C MET A 1 5.04 22.46 -18.72
N CYS A 2 6.17 21.85 -18.30
CA CYS A 2 6.32 21.28 -16.95
C CYS A 2 6.29 22.42 -15.93
N ARG A 3 5.26 22.46 -15.11
CA ARG A 3 5.03 23.54 -14.12
C ARG A 3 5.72 23.31 -12.76
N TYR A 4 6.41 22.19 -12.55
CA TYR A 4 7.03 21.88 -11.26
C TYR A 4 8.41 21.26 -11.47
N GLY A 5 9.45 22.04 -11.19
CA GLY A 5 10.87 21.63 -11.26
C GLY A 5 11.37 20.90 -10.01
N GLY A 6 10.57 20.00 -9.42
CA GLY A 6 11.01 19.09 -8.38
C GLY A 6 11.64 17.83 -8.98
N PRO A 7 12.51 17.10 -8.23
CA PRO A 7 13.01 15.82 -8.69
C PRO A 7 11.86 14.83 -8.86
N VAL A 8 11.93 14.00 -9.90
CA VAL A 8 11.00 12.89 -10.12
C VAL A 8 11.09 11.94 -8.92
N LEU A 9 9.92 11.51 -8.40
CA LEU A 9 9.81 10.54 -7.33
C LEU A 9 9.03 9.33 -7.83
N THR A 10 9.64 8.16 -7.80
CA THR A 10 8.97 6.89 -8.13
C THR A 10 8.72 6.11 -6.84
N VAL A 11 7.45 5.85 -6.55
CA VAL A 11 7.04 5.07 -5.38
C VAL A 11 6.38 3.78 -5.85
N THR A 12 6.80 2.65 -5.31
CA THR A 12 6.21 1.33 -5.57
C THR A 12 5.70 0.72 -4.27
N SER A 13 4.52 0.12 -4.32
CA SER A 13 3.95 -0.61 -3.19
C SER A 13 3.59 -2.03 -3.60
N VAL A 14 3.86 -3.01 -2.72
CA VAL A 14 3.46 -4.39 -2.94
C VAL A 14 3.31 -5.18 -1.64
N ASN A 15 2.20 -5.89 -1.52
CA ASN A 15 2.05 -6.96 -0.54
C ASN A 15 2.83 -8.19 -1.03
N VAL A 16 3.86 -8.60 -0.28
CA VAL A 16 4.78 -9.69 -0.68
C VAL A 16 4.33 -11.07 -0.23
N ASN A 17 3.23 -11.17 0.54
CA ASN A 17 2.69 -12.42 1.07
C ASN A 17 3.76 -13.34 1.69
N GLY A 18 4.68 -12.74 2.45
CA GLY A 18 5.83 -13.38 3.06
C GLY A 18 7.13 -13.15 2.31
N LEU A 19 7.92 -12.17 2.77
CA LEU A 19 9.14 -11.71 2.09
C LEU A 19 10.19 -12.83 1.89
N ARG A 20 10.32 -13.77 2.85
CA ARG A 20 11.22 -14.93 2.70
C ARG A 20 10.81 -15.85 1.54
N ALA A 21 9.51 -16.02 1.31
CA ALA A 21 8.99 -16.83 0.22
C ALA A 21 9.13 -16.10 -1.12
N ALA A 22 8.80 -14.82 -1.16
CA ALA A 22 8.94 -13.97 -2.33
C ALA A 22 10.41 -13.87 -2.78
N ALA A 23 11.36 -13.73 -1.86
CA ALA A 23 12.79 -13.69 -2.13
C ALA A 23 13.31 -14.94 -2.86
N LYS A 24 12.71 -16.12 -2.61
CA LYS A 24 13.07 -17.37 -3.29
C LYS A 24 12.44 -17.53 -4.68
N LYS A 25 11.52 -16.63 -5.06
CA LYS A 25 10.70 -16.74 -6.27
C LYS A 25 10.93 -15.61 -7.29
N GLY A 26 11.96 -14.78 -7.09
CA GLY A 26 12.30 -13.71 -8.02
C GLY A 26 12.15 -12.28 -7.48
N PHE A 27 11.75 -12.09 -6.23
CA PHE A 27 11.66 -10.74 -5.64
C PHE A 27 13.04 -10.06 -5.53
N VAL A 28 14.12 -10.83 -5.28
CA VAL A 28 15.49 -10.27 -5.17
C VAL A 28 15.95 -9.70 -6.51
N GLU A 29 15.70 -10.43 -7.59
CA GLU A 29 16.02 -10.04 -8.95
C GLU A 29 15.20 -8.80 -9.34
N TRP A 30 13.90 -8.80 -9.06
CA TRP A 30 13.03 -7.65 -9.28
C TRP A 30 13.48 -6.42 -8.46
N LEU A 31 13.88 -6.61 -7.20
CA LEU A 31 14.38 -5.53 -6.34
C LEU A 31 15.68 -4.89 -6.89
N ALA A 32 16.53 -5.69 -7.52
CA ALA A 32 17.76 -5.20 -8.15
C ALA A 32 17.49 -4.36 -9.42
N GLU A 33 16.39 -4.64 -10.12
CA GLU A 33 16.03 -4.00 -11.40
C GLU A 33 15.06 -2.83 -11.24
N THR A 34 14.36 -2.72 -10.09
CA THR A 34 13.34 -1.68 -9.90
C THR A 34 13.94 -0.27 -9.95
N SER A 35 13.24 0.63 -10.66
CA SER A 35 13.55 2.06 -10.69
C SER A 35 12.90 2.86 -9.55
N ALA A 36 12.31 2.20 -8.56
CA ALA A 36 11.69 2.87 -7.43
C ALA A 36 12.71 3.64 -6.58
N ASP A 37 12.33 4.84 -6.16
CA ASP A 37 13.04 5.62 -5.14
C ASP A 37 12.60 5.20 -3.74
N VAL A 38 11.33 4.79 -3.62
CA VAL A 38 10.71 4.28 -2.38
C VAL A 38 9.90 3.02 -2.68
N LEU A 39 10.09 2.00 -1.84
CA LEU A 39 9.36 0.75 -1.91
C LEU A 39 8.66 0.48 -0.59
N CYS A 40 7.34 0.31 -0.65
CA CYS A 40 6.45 0.00 0.47
C CYS A 40 6.07 -1.47 0.43
N LEU A 41 6.46 -2.26 1.43
CA LEU A 41 6.13 -3.69 1.50
C LEU A 41 5.10 -3.95 2.58
N GLN A 42 4.16 -4.86 2.30
CA GLN A 42 3.18 -5.36 3.26
C GLN A 42 3.29 -6.89 3.35
N GLU A 43 2.80 -7.44 4.44
CA GLU A 43 2.86 -8.87 4.76
C GLU A 43 4.28 -9.48 4.69
N VAL A 44 5.24 -8.82 5.29
CA VAL A 44 6.63 -9.29 5.39
C VAL A 44 6.71 -10.64 6.13
N ARG A 45 5.88 -10.84 7.18
CA ARG A 45 5.68 -12.09 7.93
C ARG A 45 6.98 -12.72 8.48
N ALA A 46 7.95 -11.88 8.83
CA ALA A 46 9.24 -12.31 9.35
C ALA A 46 9.84 -11.23 10.25
N GLU A 47 10.62 -11.68 11.25
CA GLU A 47 11.51 -10.81 11.97
C GLU A 47 12.72 -10.42 11.09
N PRO A 48 13.36 -9.27 11.28
CA PRO A 48 14.49 -8.84 10.46
C PRO A 48 15.66 -9.84 10.41
N ASP A 49 15.96 -10.50 11.52
CA ASP A 49 17.02 -11.52 11.62
C ASP A 49 16.72 -12.81 10.81
N GLN A 50 15.46 -13.04 10.48
CA GLN A 50 15.02 -14.18 9.67
C GLN A 50 15.06 -13.89 8.16
N LEU A 51 15.29 -12.64 7.77
CA LEU A 51 15.31 -12.23 6.36
C LEU A 51 16.70 -12.49 5.74
N PRO A 52 16.75 -13.00 4.49
CA PRO A 52 18.01 -13.04 3.74
C PRO A 52 18.64 -11.66 3.61
N ALA A 53 19.96 -11.56 3.63
CA ALA A 53 20.69 -10.30 3.55
C ALA A 53 20.28 -9.45 2.33
N GLY A 54 20.07 -10.06 1.17
CA GLY A 54 19.66 -9.38 -0.07
C GLY A 54 18.28 -8.68 -0.02
N VAL A 55 17.47 -8.95 1.03
CA VAL A 55 16.21 -8.23 1.25
C VAL A 55 16.15 -7.55 2.62
N ARG A 56 17.01 -7.93 3.55
CA ARG A 56 17.11 -7.28 4.85
C ARG A 56 17.84 -5.95 4.75
N GLU A 57 18.93 -5.94 4.01
CA GLU A 57 19.86 -4.81 3.88
C GLU A 57 20.38 -4.76 2.42
N PRO A 58 19.53 -4.61 1.40
CA PRO A 58 19.99 -4.59 0.01
C PRO A 58 20.83 -3.34 -0.26
N GLU A 59 21.85 -3.49 -1.09
CA GLU A 59 22.75 -2.40 -1.46
C GLU A 59 21.99 -1.22 -2.06
N GLY A 60 22.34 -0.01 -1.62
CA GLY A 60 21.75 1.24 -2.10
C GLY A 60 20.35 1.52 -1.55
N TRP A 61 19.93 0.85 -0.48
CA TRP A 61 18.68 1.11 0.21
C TRP A 61 18.87 1.34 1.71
N HIS A 62 18.15 2.32 2.24
CA HIS A 62 17.89 2.47 3.66
C HIS A 62 16.59 1.72 3.97
N VAL A 63 16.64 0.80 4.92
CA VAL A 63 15.51 -0.11 5.19
C VAL A 63 15.00 0.05 6.61
N VAL A 64 13.68 0.14 6.73
CA VAL A 64 12.97 0.10 8.01
C VAL A 64 12.01 -1.08 7.97
N HIS A 65 12.16 -1.99 8.93
CA HIS A 65 11.24 -3.09 9.16
C HIS A 65 10.39 -2.82 10.40
N ALA A 66 9.09 -2.94 10.27
CA ALA A 66 8.11 -2.87 11.34
C ALA A 66 7.39 -4.23 11.47
N PRO A 67 8.00 -5.22 12.13
CA PRO A 67 7.38 -6.53 12.33
C PRO A 67 6.18 -6.43 13.26
N ALA A 68 5.28 -7.40 13.18
CA ALA A 68 4.20 -7.54 14.15
C ALA A 68 4.69 -8.25 15.41
N ALA A 69 4.18 -7.87 16.58
CA ALA A 69 4.42 -8.60 17.83
C ALA A 69 4.00 -10.08 17.73
N ALA A 70 2.97 -10.37 16.95
CA ALA A 70 2.55 -11.74 16.64
C ALA A 70 3.40 -12.31 15.49
N LYS A 71 4.31 -13.22 15.81
CA LYS A 71 5.25 -13.83 14.87
C LYS A 71 4.58 -14.43 13.62
N GLY A 72 5.18 -14.20 12.46
CA GLY A 72 4.74 -14.76 11.18
C GLY A 72 3.45 -14.16 10.62
N ARG A 73 2.99 -13.03 11.17
CA ARG A 73 1.79 -12.31 10.73
C ARG A 73 2.16 -10.89 10.34
N ALA A 74 1.38 -10.28 9.44
CA ALA A 74 1.52 -8.90 9.01
C ALA A 74 3.00 -8.49 8.77
N GLY A 75 3.43 -7.37 9.32
CA GLY A 75 4.74 -6.80 9.10
C GLY A 75 4.76 -5.93 7.85
N VAL A 76 5.17 -4.68 8.00
CA VAL A 76 5.38 -3.76 6.89
C VAL A 76 6.84 -3.32 6.86
N SER A 77 7.30 -2.92 5.67
CA SER A 77 8.64 -2.37 5.52
C SER A 77 8.65 -1.20 4.56
N LEU A 78 9.62 -0.32 4.76
CA LEU A 78 9.93 0.80 3.88
C LEU A 78 11.39 0.70 3.43
N TYR A 79 11.63 0.73 2.13
CA TYR A 79 12.95 0.87 1.53
C TYR A 79 13.01 2.22 0.84
N THR A 80 14.06 3.00 1.08
CA THR A 80 14.26 4.32 0.47
C THR A 80 15.66 4.44 -0.09
N ARG A 81 15.82 5.07 -1.27
CA ARG A 81 17.14 5.35 -1.85
C ARG A 81 17.87 6.48 -1.11
N ARG A 82 17.11 7.37 -0.48
CA ARG A 82 17.64 8.45 0.37
C ARG A 82 17.40 8.11 1.82
N GLU A 83 18.34 8.46 2.69
CA GLU A 83 18.16 8.32 4.13
C GLU A 83 16.98 9.17 4.60
N PRO A 84 16.01 8.58 5.32
CA PRO A 84 14.88 9.32 5.87
C PRO A 84 15.34 10.33 6.93
N GLU A 85 14.74 11.51 6.93
CA GLU A 85 14.98 12.51 7.97
C GLU A 85 14.37 12.07 9.32
N ARG A 86 13.28 11.34 9.26
CA ARG A 86 12.56 10.80 10.41
C ARG A 86 11.78 9.55 10.00
N VAL A 87 11.69 8.60 10.93
CA VAL A 87 10.87 7.39 10.78
C VAL A 87 9.90 7.28 11.95
N ARG A 88 8.68 6.83 11.67
CA ARG A 88 7.69 6.50 12.69
C ARG A 88 7.06 5.14 12.38
N ILE A 89 7.06 4.25 13.39
CA ILE A 89 6.38 2.95 13.34
C ILE A 89 5.10 3.07 14.17
N GLY A 90 3.99 2.58 13.63
CA GLY A 90 2.67 2.77 14.20
C GLY A 90 2.11 4.18 13.96
N PHE A 91 0.89 4.39 14.38
CA PHE A 91 0.16 5.65 14.19
C PHE A 91 -0.43 6.22 15.48
N GLY A 92 0.06 5.76 16.64
CA GLY A 92 -0.35 6.23 17.97
C GLY A 92 -1.54 5.47 18.57
N SER A 93 -1.90 4.33 17.98
CA SER A 93 -2.95 3.47 18.51
C SER A 93 -2.42 2.53 19.58
N ALA A 94 -3.08 2.51 20.73
CA ALA A 94 -2.75 1.56 21.81
C ALA A 94 -3.02 0.10 21.39
N GLU A 95 -3.99 -0.12 20.50
CA GLU A 95 -4.36 -1.45 20.00
C GLU A 95 -3.45 -1.90 18.85
N PHE A 96 -3.09 -0.99 17.92
CA PHE A 96 -2.55 -1.37 16.63
C PHE A 96 -1.06 -1.10 16.41
N ASP A 97 -0.39 -0.27 17.22
CA ASP A 97 1.02 0.09 16.97
C ASP A 97 1.97 -1.12 17.00
N GLY A 98 1.66 -2.15 17.81
CA GLY A 98 2.40 -3.40 17.82
C GLY A 98 1.99 -4.42 16.74
N SER A 99 1.04 -4.09 15.87
CA SER A 99 0.48 -5.06 14.91
C SER A 99 1.26 -5.20 13.60
N GLY A 100 2.31 -4.37 13.40
CA GLY A 100 3.14 -4.39 12.19
C GLY A 100 2.36 -4.01 10.92
N ARG A 101 1.50 -2.99 11.01
CA ARG A 101 0.59 -2.61 9.91
C ARG A 101 0.88 -1.23 9.32
N TYR A 102 1.73 -0.44 9.95
CA TYR A 102 2.03 0.91 9.49
C TYR A 102 3.45 1.34 9.82
N VAL A 103 4.12 1.94 8.84
CA VAL A 103 5.40 2.64 8.99
C VAL A 103 5.44 3.81 8.04
N GLU A 104 5.93 4.97 8.49
CA GLU A 104 6.13 6.17 7.66
C GLU A 104 7.56 6.69 7.76
N ALA A 105 8.00 7.33 6.69
CA ALA A 105 9.29 8.01 6.59
C ALA A 105 9.12 9.42 6.03
N ASP A 106 9.73 10.38 6.70
CA ASP A 106 9.85 11.75 6.21
C ASP A 106 11.04 11.84 5.26
N LEU A 107 10.78 12.18 4.02
CA LEU A 107 11.76 12.48 2.99
C LEU A 107 11.66 13.97 2.60
N PRO A 108 12.65 14.55 1.91
CA PRO A 108 12.56 15.94 1.45
C PRO A 108 11.27 16.22 0.66
N GLY A 109 10.39 17.03 1.23
CA GLY A 109 9.13 17.46 0.62
C GLY A 109 7.99 16.44 0.61
N VAL A 110 8.17 15.24 1.16
CA VAL A 110 7.12 14.22 1.19
C VAL A 110 7.24 13.28 2.39
N VAL A 111 6.09 12.89 2.94
CA VAL A 111 5.96 11.75 3.85
C VAL A 111 5.47 10.55 3.04
N VAL A 112 6.21 9.44 3.06
CA VAL A 112 5.80 8.19 2.41
C VAL A 112 5.53 7.14 3.47
N ALA A 113 4.40 6.46 3.38
CA ALA A 113 4.02 5.44 4.34
C ALA A 113 3.65 4.11 3.67
N SER A 114 3.96 2.99 4.35
CA SER A 114 3.51 1.64 4.02
C SER A 114 2.41 1.22 4.98
N LEU A 115 1.23 0.91 4.43
CA LEU A 115 0.03 0.48 5.14
C LEU A 115 -0.35 -0.95 4.79
N TYR A 116 -0.67 -1.75 5.81
CA TYR A 116 -1.37 -3.03 5.68
C TYR A 116 -2.64 -3.00 6.51
N LEU A 117 -3.76 -2.59 5.91
CA LEU A 117 -5.06 -2.53 6.57
C LEU A 117 -5.56 -3.96 6.85
N PRO A 118 -6.19 -4.25 8.01
CA PRO A 118 -6.74 -5.58 8.29
C PRO A 118 -7.67 -6.09 7.19
N SER A 119 -7.54 -7.36 6.80
CA SER A 119 -8.37 -7.94 5.73
C SER A 119 -9.84 -8.11 6.13
N GLY A 120 -10.11 -8.36 7.41
CA GLY A 120 -11.45 -8.65 7.91
C GLY A 120 -11.96 -10.03 7.49
N GLU A 121 -13.06 -10.43 8.13
CA GLU A 121 -13.84 -11.61 7.78
C GLU A 121 -15.23 -11.47 8.40
N VAL A 122 -16.26 -11.36 7.57
CA VAL A 122 -17.63 -11.07 8.00
C VAL A 122 -18.12 -12.08 9.05
N GLY A 123 -18.71 -11.57 10.14
CA GLY A 123 -19.24 -12.39 11.24
C GLY A 123 -18.17 -12.90 12.21
N THR A 124 -16.94 -12.39 12.14
CA THR A 124 -15.87 -12.73 13.08
C THR A 124 -15.26 -11.47 13.71
N GLU A 125 -14.50 -11.64 14.80
CA GLU A 125 -13.77 -10.55 15.46
C GLU A 125 -12.75 -9.86 14.53
N ARG A 126 -12.30 -10.54 13.47
CA ARG A 126 -11.42 -9.93 12.48
C ARG A 126 -12.08 -8.78 11.70
N GLN A 127 -13.41 -8.87 11.48
CA GLN A 127 -14.15 -7.76 10.89
C GLN A 127 -14.29 -6.60 11.86
N ASP A 128 -14.54 -6.89 13.14
CA ASP A 128 -14.62 -5.87 14.17
C ASP A 128 -13.27 -5.17 14.39
N GLU A 129 -12.15 -5.92 14.37
CA GLU A 129 -10.78 -5.37 14.38
C GLU A 129 -10.57 -4.40 13.19
N LYS A 130 -10.98 -4.80 11.99
CA LYS A 130 -10.87 -3.97 10.80
C LYS A 130 -11.64 -2.65 10.94
N ILE A 131 -12.87 -2.72 11.44
CA ILE A 131 -13.71 -1.52 11.64
C ILE A 131 -13.08 -0.58 12.67
N ARG A 132 -12.57 -1.10 13.79
CA ARG A 132 -11.88 -0.26 14.79
C ARG A 132 -10.61 0.38 14.21
N PHE A 133 -9.80 -0.40 13.46
CA PHE A 133 -8.63 0.13 12.77
C PHE A 133 -9.00 1.27 11.82
N MET A 134 -10.03 1.08 10.99
CA MET A 134 -10.50 2.08 10.05
C MET A 134 -10.92 3.37 10.75
N ALA A 135 -11.62 3.28 11.87
CA ALA A 135 -12.07 4.44 12.63
C ALA A 135 -10.90 5.27 13.17
N GLU A 136 -9.92 4.63 13.82
CA GLU A 136 -8.73 5.32 14.35
C GLU A 136 -7.83 5.85 13.21
N PHE A 137 -7.68 5.07 12.14
CA PHE A 137 -6.77 5.42 11.06
C PHE A 137 -7.25 6.61 10.23
N LEU A 138 -8.57 6.82 10.08
CA LEU A 138 -9.10 8.02 9.42
C LEU A 138 -8.72 9.30 10.18
N GLU A 139 -8.85 9.28 11.51
CA GLU A 139 -8.45 10.43 12.32
C GLU A 139 -6.95 10.67 12.27
N TYR A 140 -6.16 9.59 12.25
CA TYR A 140 -4.72 9.71 12.03
C TYR A 140 -4.37 10.34 10.68
N LEU A 141 -5.02 9.92 9.59
CA LEU A 141 -4.80 10.47 8.24
C LEU A 141 -5.06 11.97 8.19
N LYS A 142 -6.13 12.45 8.85
CA LYS A 142 -6.41 13.89 8.98
C LYS A 142 -5.28 14.62 9.69
N GLY A 143 -4.84 14.09 10.82
CA GLY A 143 -3.72 14.64 11.58
C GLY A 143 -2.40 14.61 10.79
N LEU A 144 -2.13 13.53 10.05
CA LEU A 144 -0.95 13.38 9.20
C LEU A 144 -0.90 14.46 8.12
N ARG A 145 -2.01 14.70 7.44
CA ARG A 145 -2.11 15.75 6.42
C ARG A 145 -1.79 17.14 7.00
N VAL A 146 -2.37 17.46 8.15
CA VAL A 146 -2.14 18.75 8.82
C VAL A 146 -0.69 18.89 9.26
N ARG A 147 -0.11 17.85 9.86
CA ARG A 147 1.29 17.84 10.31
C ARG A 147 2.26 17.99 9.14
N ALA A 148 2.06 17.23 8.08
CA ALA A 148 2.91 17.30 6.89
C ALA A 148 2.84 18.68 6.21
N ALA A 149 1.65 19.23 6.06
CA ALA A 149 1.46 20.57 5.48
C ALA A 149 2.16 21.66 6.31
N ALA A 150 2.13 21.58 7.64
CA ALA A 150 2.83 22.51 8.52
C ALA A 150 4.37 22.44 8.35
N GLU A 151 4.88 21.30 7.91
CA GLU A 151 6.30 21.08 7.61
C GLU A 151 6.64 21.28 6.11
N GLY A 152 5.69 21.74 5.29
CA GLY A 152 5.88 21.93 3.85
C GLY A 152 6.03 20.65 3.07
N ARG A 153 5.42 19.56 3.53
CA ARG A 153 5.48 18.24 2.91
C ARG A 153 4.12 17.81 2.36
N GLU A 154 4.15 17.10 1.27
CA GLU A 154 3.03 16.30 0.79
C GLU A 154 3.03 14.92 1.49
N VAL A 155 1.95 14.15 1.32
CA VAL A 155 1.82 12.80 1.89
C VAL A 155 1.41 11.81 0.81
N VAL A 156 1.99 10.60 0.84
CA VAL A 156 1.43 9.43 0.18
C VAL A 156 1.46 8.22 1.12
N VAL A 157 0.30 7.61 1.31
CA VAL A 157 0.13 6.35 2.03
C VAL A 157 -0.12 5.27 0.99
N CYS A 158 0.88 4.42 0.79
CA CYS A 158 0.82 3.29 -0.15
C CYS A 158 0.55 2.00 0.61
N GLY A 159 -0.10 1.05 -0.01
CA GLY A 159 -0.21 -0.26 0.59
C GLY A 159 -1.43 -1.04 0.18
N ASP A 160 -1.59 -2.16 0.88
CA ASP A 160 -2.76 -3.00 0.81
C ASP A 160 -3.85 -2.45 1.76
N TRP A 161 -4.82 -1.78 1.15
CA TRP A 161 -5.96 -1.19 1.86
C TRP A 161 -7.06 -2.21 2.12
N ASN A 162 -6.95 -3.42 1.56
CA ASN A 162 -7.91 -4.50 1.73
C ASN A 162 -9.38 -4.11 1.46
N ILE A 163 -9.61 -3.08 0.67
CA ILE A 163 -10.93 -2.57 0.26
C ILE A 163 -10.89 -2.20 -1.22
N ALA A 164 -11.81 -2.76 -1.99
CA ALA A 164 -12.16 -2.28 -3.32
C ALA A 164 -13.23 -1.19 -3.17
N HIS A 165 -12.93 0.05 -3.61
CA HIS A 165 -13.79 1.21 -3.35
C HIS A 165 -15.07 1.18 -4.19
N THR A 166 -14.93 0.92 -5.48
CA THR A 166 -16.03 0.98 -6.45
C THR A 166 -16.24 -0.36 -7.15
N GLU A 167 -17.30 -0.48 -7.92
CA GLU A 167 -17.58 -1.65 -8.74
C GLU A 167 -16.51 -1.90 -9.82
N ALA A 168 -15.84 -0.84 -10.28
CA ALA A 168 -14.72 -0.93 -11.22
C ALA A 168 -13.46 -1.55 -10.62
N ASP A 169 -13.36 -1.60 -9.29
CA ASP A 169 -12.19 -2.10 -8.54
C ASP A 169 -12.22 -3.61 -8.28
N LEU A 170 -13.29 -4.29 -8.71
CA LEU A 170 -13.50 -5.70 -8.44
C LEU A 170 -14.25 -6.39 -9.58
N LYS A 171 -13.62 -7.36 -10.25
CA LYS A 171 -14.21 -8.04 -11.42
C LYS A 171 -15.57 -8.68 -11.11
N ASN A 172 -15.67 -9.40 -10.01
CA ASN A 172 -16.89 -10.11 -9.60
C ASN A 172 -17.66 -9.37 -8.48
N TRP A 173 -17.81 -8.05 -8.59
CA TRP A 173 -18.36 -7.22 -7.53
C TRP A 173 -19.78 -7.65 -7.08
N LYS A 174 -20.64 -8.13 -8.03
CA LYS A 174 -22.01 -8.56 -7.70
C LYS A 174 -22.05 -9.68 -6.66
N GLY A 175 -21.14 -10.65 -6.77
CA GLY A 175 -21.02 -11.78 -5.86
C GLY A 175 -20.33 -11.44 -4.53
N ASN A 176 -19.65 -10.28 -4.46
CA ASN A 176 -18.83 -9.90 -3.31
C ASN A 176 -19.44 -8.79 -2.43
N LYS A 177 -20.65 -8.32 -2.71
CA LYS A 177 -21.32 -7.23 -1.95
C LYS A 177 -21.48 -7.49 -0.45
N LYS A 178 -21.39 -8.75 -0.01
CA LYS A 178 -21.50 -9.17 1.38
C LYS A 178 -20.18 -9.70 1.96
N ASN A 179 -19.09 -9.55 1.24
CA ASN A 179 -17.78 -10.02 1.64
C ASN A 179 -16.92 -8.86 2.13
N SER A 180 -16.09 -9.11 3.15
CA SER A 180 -15.08 -8.15 3.59
C SER A 180 -14.18 -7.73 2.42
N GLY A 181 -13.81 -6.46 2.39
CA GLY A 181 -13.13 -5.83 1.27
C GLY A 181 -14.07 -5.17 0.26
N PHE A 182 -15.40 -5.41 0.36
CA PHE A 182 -16.38 -4.75 -0.52
C PHE A 182 -17.73 -4.45 0.18
N LEU A 183 -17.73 -4.44 1.51
CA LEU A 183 -18.92 -4.08 2.29
C LEU A 183 -19.27 -2.59 2.10
N PRO A 184 -20.56 -2.23 2.17
CA PRO A 184 -20.98 -0.84 2.04
C PRO A 184 -20.27 0.11 3.00
N GLU A 185 -20.11 -0.27 4.27
CA GLU A 185 -19.44 0.51 5.31
C GLU A 185 -17.93 0.68 5.07
N GLU A 186 -17.26 -0.31 4.49
CA GLU A 186 -15.85 -0.22 4.11
C GLU A 186 -15.65 0.75 2.94
N ARG A 187 -16.52 0.66 1.94
CA ARG A 187 -16.51 1.55 0.77
C ARG A 187 -16.84 2.99 1.16
N GLU A 188 -17.82 3.18 2.04
CA GLU A 188 -18.16 4.50 2.58
C GLU A 188 -16.98 5.10 3.35
N TRP A 189 -16.27 4.30 4.14
CA TRP A 189 -15.07 4.76 4.83
C TRP A 189 -14.00 5.26 3.85
N LEU A 190 -13.73 4.54 2.74
CA LEU A 190 -12.82 5.03 1.70
C LEU A 190 -13.33 6.31 1.03
N SER A 191 -14.65 6.43 0.81
CA SER A 191 -15.25 7.68 0.31
C SER A 191 -14.92 8.85 1.23
N ARG A 192 -14.98 8.64 2.56
CA ARG A 192 -14.59 9.66 3.56
C ARG A 192 -13.09 9.98 3.52
N VAL A 193 -12.23 9.00 3.27
CA VAL A 193 -10.78 9.25 3.08
C VAL A 193 -10.55 10.19 1.89
N PHE A 194 -11.35 10.07 0.83
CA PHE A 194 -11.20 10.87 -0.39
C PHE A 194 -12.00 12.16 -0.37
N GLU A 195 -13.00 12.31 0.48
CA GLU A 195 -13.80 13.53 0.55
C GLU A 195 -12.99 14.71 1.06
N ALA A 196 -13.01 15.82 0.32
CA ALA A 196 -12.22 17.03 0.62
C ALA A 196 -12.53 17.62 2.00
N SER A 197 -13.78 17.52 2.46
CA SER A 197 -14.26 18.00 3.76
C SER A 197 -13.90 17.08 4.93
N ASP A 198 -13.46 15.83 4.68
CA ASP A 198 -13.12 14.84 5.71
C ASP A 198 -11.64 14.41 5.60
N GLY A 199 -11.30 13.33 4.93
CA GLY A 199 -9.91 12.88 4.74
C GLY A 199 -9.10 13.79 3.83
N GLY A 200 -9.64 14.14 2.68
CA GLY A 200 -9.04 15.07 1.72
C GLY A 200 -7.85 14.50 0.96
N TYR A 201 -7.83 13.21 0.74
CA TYR A 201 -6.83 12.50 -0.05
C TYR A 201 -7.37 12.17 -1.44
N VAL A 202 -6.49 11.69 -2.31
CA VAL A 202 -6.79 11.24 -3.69
C VAL A 202 -6.27 9.83 -3.88
N ASP A 203 -7.09 8.94 -4.43
CA ASP A 203 -6.62 7.66 -5.00
C ASP A 203 -5.94 7.93 -6.34
N VAL A 204 -4.62 7.97 -6.32
CA VAL A 204 -3.81 8.42 -7.46
C VAL A 204 -3.96 7.51 -8.67
N VAL A 205 -3.96 6.19 -8.45
CA VAL A 205 -4.07 5.24 -9.56
C VAL A 205 -5.45 5.33 -10.20
N ARG A 206 -6.51 5.46 -9.39
CA ARG A 206 -7.87 5.66 -9.92
C ARG A 206 -8.00 7.01 -10.65
N ALA A 207 -7.38 8.07 -10.15
CA ALA A 207 -7.39 9.37 -10.84
C ALA A 207 -6.69 9.33 -12.21
N LEU A 208 -5.63 8.52 -12.35
CA LEU A 208 -4.95 8.31 -13.63
C LEU A 208 -5.70 7.36 -14.58
N HIS A 209 -6.61 6.53 -14.06
CA HIS A 209 -7.39 5.54 -14.81
C HIS A 209 -8.89 5.62 -14.47
N PRO A 210 -9.57 6.77 -14.68
CA PRO A 210 -10.93 7.00 -14.17
C PRO A 210 -11.98 6.07 -14.78
N ASP A 211 -11.84 5.71 -16.05
CA ASP A 211 -12.85 4.99 -16.84
C ASP A 211 -12.46 3.52 -17.12
N VAL A 212 -11.53 2.96 -16.35
CA VAL A 212 -11.00 1.61 -16.58
C VAL A 212 -11.44 0.67 -15.46
N GLU A 213 -11.91 -0.54 -15.80
CA GLU A 213 -12.01 -1.64 -14.83
C GLU A 213 -10.60 -2.00 -14.34
N GLY A 214 -10.42 -2.11 -13.03
CA GLY A 214 -9.08 -2.25 -12.44
C GLY A 214 -8.31 -0.91 -12.46
N PRO A 215 -7.01 -0.89 -12.79
CA PRO A 215 -6.13 -2.05 -12.96
C PRO A 215 -6.02 -2.88 -11.68
N TYR A 216 -6.28 -4.18 -11.75
CA TYR A 216 -6.26 -5.03 -10.58
C TYR A 216 -4.84 -5.26 -10.08
N SER A 217 -4.71 -5.37 -8.74
CA SER A 217 -3.43 -5.58 -8.07
C SER A 217 -3.33 -6.92 -7.33
N TRP A 218 -4.47 -7.57 -7.07
CA TRP A 218 -4.54 -8.85 -6.38
C TRP A 218 -5.39 -9.88 -7.12
N TRP A 219 -4.94 -11.15 -7.14
CA TRP A 219 -5.66 -12.29 -7.70
C TRP A 219 -5.50 -13.52 -6.80
N SER A 220 -6.61 -14.06 -6.34
CA SER A 220 -6.61 -15.29 -5.56
C SER A 220 -5.81 -16.41 -6.22
N TYR A 221 -5.14 -17.24 -5.42
CA TYR A 221 -4.55 -18.50 -5.90
C TYR A 221 -5.59 -19.56 -6.29
N ARG A 222 -6.88 -19.32 -6.00
CA ARG A 222 -7.95 -20.26 -6.30
C ARG A 222 -8.58 -19.98 -7.66
N GLY A 223 -9.07 -21.05 -8.33
CA GLY A 223 -9.98 -20.94 -9.45
C GLY A 223 -9.45 -20.29 -10.71
N ARG A 224 -8.15 -20.29 -10.97
CA ARG A 224 -7.52 -19.63 -12.14
C ARG A 224 -7.82 -18.12 -12.21
N ALA A 225 -7.95 -17.48 -11.05
CA ALA A 225 -8.32 -16.05 -10.98
C ALA A 225 -7.33 -15.16 -11.75
N PHE A 226 -6.03 -15.47 -11.66
CA PHE A 226 -4.99 -14.74 -12.39
C PHE A 226 -5.13 -14.87 -13.90
N ASP A 227 -5.29 -16.08 -14.44
CA ASP A 227 -5.40 -16.32 -15.88
C ASP A 227 -6.65 -15.67 -16.47
N ASN A 228 -7.76 -15.71 -15.70
CA ASN A 228 -9.05 -15.13 -16.11
C ASN A 228 -9.18 -13.62 -15.81
N ASP A 229 -8.12 -13.03 -15.27
CA ASP A 229 -8.11 -11.64 -14.79
C ASP A 229 -9.26 -11.29 -13.84
N THR A 230 -9.62 -12.25 -12.97
CA THR A 230 -10.65 -12.08 -11.94
C THR A 230 -9.99 -11.48 -10.70
N GLY A 231 -9.63 -10.21 -10.80
CA GLY A 231 -8.83 -9.50 -9.81
C GLY A 231 -9.61 -8.50 -8.96
N TRP A 232 -8.89 -7.98 -7.96
CA TRP A 232 -9.27 -6.89 -7.10
C TRP A 232 -8.20 -5.80 -7.15
N ARG A 233 -8.61 -4.55 -7.13
CA ARG A 233 -7.74 -3.40 -6.93
C ARG A 233 -7.87 -2.95 -5.47
N ILE A 234 -7.01 -3.48 -4.63
CA ILE A 234 -7.00 -3.24 -3.17
C ILE A 234 -5.68 -2.63 -2.68
N ASP A 235 -4.68 -2.59 -3.54
CA ASP A 235 -3.43 -1.86 -3.31
C ASP A 235 -3.55 -0.47 -3.93
N ALA A 236 -3.33 0.57 -3.14
CA ALA A 236 -3.53 1.94 -3.58
C ALA A 236 -2.40 2.89 -3.14
N HIS A 237 -2.23 3.95 -3.90
CA HIS A 237 -1.47 5.13 -3.55
C HIS A 237 -2.45 6.24 -3.20
N VAL A 238 -2.59 6.53 -1.92
CA VAL A 238 -3.51 7.53 -1.37
C VAL A 238 -2.69 8.76 -1.00
N ALA A 239 -2.79 9.80 -1.80
CA ALA A 239 -1.94 10.98 -1.70
C ALA A 239 -2.71 12.27 -1.40
N THR A 240 -2.02 13.24 -0.82
CA THR A 240 -2.52 14.63 -0.75
C THR A 240 -2.69 15.20 -2.15
N PRO A 241 -3.65 16.12 -2.37
CA PRO A 241 -3.94 16.66 -3.70
C PRO A 241 -2.73 17.24 -4.42
N GLY A 242 -1.86 17.98 -3.71
CA GLY A 242 -0.67 18.57 -4.32
C GLY A 242 0.32 17.54 -4.87
N LEU A 243 0.46 16.38 -4.21
CA LEU A 243 1.27 15.28 -4.74
C LEU A 243 0.51 14.53 -5.85
N ALA A 244 -0.78 14.30 -5.70
CA ALA A 244 -1.60 13.62 -6.70
C ALA A 244 -1.59 14.36 -8.05
N ASP A 245 -1.63 15.70 -8.05
CA ASP A 245 -1.56 16.53 -9.25
C ASP A 245 -0.20 16.42 -9.98
N ARG A 246 0.84 15.93 -9.30
CA ARG A 246 2.16 15.67 -9.86
C ARG A 246 2.29 14.27 -10.45
N ALA A 247 1.31 13.39 -10.24
CA ALA A 247 1.36 12.04 -10.78
C ALA A 247 1.27 12.05 -12.31
N VAL A 248 2.30 11.51 -12.97
CA VAL A 248 2.39 11.47 -14.43
C VAL A 248 2.14 10.07 -15.00
N LYS A 249 2.33 9.03 -14.17
CA LYS A 249 2.12 7.64 -14.56
C LYS A 249 1.81 6.79 -13.32
N GLY A 250 0.83 5.91 -13.46
CA GLY A 250 0.50 4.88 -12.47
C GLY A 250 0.20 3.56 -13.17
N PHE A 251 0.77 2.44 -12.69
CA PHE A 251 0.59 1.15 -13.33
C PHE A 251 0.80 0.00 -12.34
N VAL A 252 0.28 -1.17 -12.73
CA VAL A 252 0.46 -2.43 -12.01
C VAL A 252 1.44 -3.30 -12.79
N GLU A 253 2.49 -3.78 -12.12
CA GLU A 253 3.52 -4.65 -12.70
C GLU A 253 3.07 -6.12 -12.63
N ARG A 254 2.00 -6.44 -13.37
CA ARG A 254 1.45 -7.78 -13.41
C ARG A 254 2.43 -8.74 -14.07
N ALA A 255 2.75 -9.87 -13.41
CA ALA A 255 3.56 -10.93 -13.99
C ALA A 255 2.94 -11.46 -15.30
N ALA A 256 3.78 -11.90 -16.24
CA ALA A 256 3.30 -12.40 -17.52
C ALA A 256 2.51 -13.72 -17.38
N THR A 257 2.87 -14.58 -16.43
CA THR A 257 2.17 -15.85 -16.15
C THR A 257 1.95 -16.04 -14.65
N HIS A 258 1.03 -16.95 -14.32
CA HIS A 258 0.76 -17.34 -12.94
C HIS A 258 2.01 -17.86 -12.21
N GLU A 259 2.86 -18.62 -12.90
CA GLU A 259 4.06 -19.26 -12.35
C GLU A 259 5.18 -18.26 -12.04
N GLN A 260 5.21 -17.14 -12.76
CA GLN A 260 6.20 -16.07 -12.56
C GLN A 260 5.87 -15.16 -11.40
N ARG A 261 4.70 -15.31 -10.77
CA ARG A 261 4.32 -14.52 -9.61
C ARG A 261 5.12 -14.95 -8.38
N TRP A 262 5.73 -14.00 -7.72
CA TRP A 262 6.33 -14.20 -6.41
C TRP A 262 5.38 -13.80 -5.24
N SER A 263 4.25 -13.17 -5.54
CA SER A 263 3.14 -12.87 -4.63
C SER A 263 1.80 -13.06 -5.34
N ASP A 264 0.69 -13.11 -4.60
CA ASP A 264 -0.68 -13.00 -5.13
C ASP A 264 -1.08 -11.55 -5.41
N HIS A 265 -0.30 -10.58 -4.95
CA HIS A 265 -0.35 -9.19 -5.38
C HIS A 265 0.72 -8.89 -6.43
N ALA A 266 0.50 -7.84 -7.21
CA ALA A 266 1.48 -7.27 -8.11
C ALA A 266 1.91 -5.88 -7.62
N PRO A 267 3.17 -5.47 -7.86
CA PRO A 267 3.62 -4.13 -7.53
C PRO A 267 2.76 -3.07 -8.20
N VAL A 268 2.40 -2.05 -7.45
CA VAL A 268 1.72 -0.84 -7.92
C VAL A 268 2.71 0.31 -7.86
N THR A 269 3.03 0.89 -9.01
CA THR A 269 4.04 1.93 -9.16
C THR A 269 3.41 3.23 -9.64
N VAL A 270 3.77 4.34 -8.99
CA VAL A 270 3.38 5.70 -9.40
C VAL A 270 4.63 6.56 -9.52
N VAL A 271 4.71 7.31 -10.62
CA VAL A 271 5.75 8.30 -10.92
C VAL A 271 5.16 9.69 -10.73
N TYR A 272 5.75 10.45 -9.82
CA TYR A 272 5.42 11.85 -9.53
C TYR A 272 6.50 12.76 -10.14
N GLY A 273 6.07 13.70 -11.00
CA GLY A 273 6.95 14.63 -11.72
C GLY A 273 7.24 15.94 -11.00
#